data_97542e809289dbea9e182eda6a30ad31
#
_entry.id   97542e809289dbea9e182eda6a30ad31
#
_cell.length_a   1.000
_cell.length_b   1.000
_cell.length_c   1.000
_cell.angle_alpha   90.00
_cell.angle_beta   90.00
_cell.angle_gamma   90.00
#
_symmetry.space_group_name_H-M   'P 1'
#
loop_
_entity.id
_entity.type
_entity.pdbx_description
1 polymer ?
#
loop_
_entity_poly.entity_id
_entity_poly.type
_entity_poly.pdbx_seq_one_letter_code
_entity_poly.pdbx_strand_id
1 'polypeptide(L)'
;MNQHRILFLSGCTLAAGLLAGCAGFPLFGDDKPAASHTRAASTRPPPALREGIGLYNEGDFNGAIKRLAAHDIAGSSVSTRVAALKYTAFSYCVTSRPAQCRQAFDKALRLDPAFDLAPGEHGHPLWGPVFSRAKKDRERTN
;
A
#
# COMPACT_ATOMS: atom_id res chain seq x y z
N MET A 1 -19.25 -24.98 27.57
CA MET A 1 -20.34 -24.71 28.53
C MET A 1 -20.03 -23.34 29.13
N ASN A 2 -20.68 -22.32 28.66
CA ASN A 2 -21.26 -21.22 29.40
C ASN A 2 -21.88 -20.22 28.43
N GLN A 3 -23.19 -20.31 28.35
CA GLN A 3 -24.07 -19.36 27.70
C GLN A 3 -24.31 -18.19 28.65
N HIS A 4 -24.17 -16.97 28.22
CA HIS A 4 -24.89 -15.85 28.83
C HIS A 4 -25.65 -15.07 27.74
N ARG A 5 -26.93 -15.49 27.64
CA ARG A 5 -27.98 -14.69 27.03
C ARG A 5 -28.35 -13.57 28.03
N ILE A 6 -28.34 -12.35 27.55
CA ILE A 6 -29.05 -11.26 28.21
C ILE A 6 -30.02 -10.66 27.21
N LEU A 7 -31.30 -10.97 27.43
CA LEU A 7 -32.47 -10.27 26.90
C LEU A 7 -32.65 -8.97 27.68
N PHE A 8 -32.81 -7.86 27.02
CA PHE A 8 -33.54 -6.73 27.57
C PHE A 8 -34.60 -6.27 26.59
N LEU A 9 -35.83 -6.42 27.07
CA LEU A 9 -37.08 -5.95 26.50
C LEU A 9 -37.32 -4.49 26.88
N SER A 10 -38.04 -3.82 26.01
CA SER A 10 -39.10 -2.87 26.29
C SER A 10 -38.77 -1.39 26.49
N GLY A 11 -39.45 -0.58 25.69
CA GLY A 11 -39.58 0.87 25.90
C GLY A 11 -40.20 1.60 24.71
N CYS A 12 -41.52 1.38 24.55
CA CYS A 12 -42.40 2.09 23.62
C CYS A 12 -42.72 3.47 24.18
N THR A 13 -42.50 4.56 23.44
CA THR A 13 -43.25 5.81 23.67
C THR A 13 -43.47 6.54 22.33
N LEU A 14 -44.75 6.57 21.96
CA LEU A 14 -45.32 7.45 20.94
C LEU A 14 -45.35 8.89 21.45
N ALA A 15 -44.92 9.84 20.59
CA ALA A 15 -45.35 11.21 20.69
C ALA A 15 -45.60 11.77 19.29
N ALA A 16 -46.84 11.95 18.96
CA ALA A 16 -47.35 12.64 17.79
C ALA A 16 -47.17 14.16 17.97
N GLY A 17 -46.62 14.84 16.97
CA GLY A 17 -46.56 16.28 16.89
C GLY A 17 -46.72 16.74 15.45
N LEU A 18 -48.02 17.05 15.12
CA LEU A 18 -48.39 17.73 13.89
C LEU A 18 -48.04 19.23 14.00
N LEU A 19 -47.24 19.75 13.12
CA LEU A 19 -47.24 21.17 12.76
C LEU A 19 -47.02 21.34 11.25
N ALA A 20 -48.08 21.77 10.61
CA ALA A 20 -48.10 22.23 9.23
C ALA A 20 -47.36 23.56 9.11
N GLY A 21 -46.53 23.71 8.10
CA GLY A 21 -45.84 24.96 7.75
C GLY A 21 -45.56 24.99 6.26
N CYS A 22 -46.21 25.94 5.60
CA CYS A 22 -46.36 26.18 4.18
C CYS A 22 -45.07 26.42 3.38
N ALA A 23 -45.13 25.96 2.14
CA ALA A 23 -44.78 26.65 0.89
C ALA A 23 -43.44 27.39 0.81
N GLY A 24 -42.59 26.90 -0.06
CA GLY A 24 -41.50 27.62 -0.65
C GLY A 24 -40.75 26.74 -1.62
N PHE A 25 -41.24 26.60 -2.87
CA PHE A 25 -40.47 26.10 -3.99
C PHE A 25 -39.53 27.21 -4.48
N PRO A 26 -38.24 27.03 -4.48
CA PRO A 26 -37.41 27.57 -5.55
C PRO A 26 -36.95 26.43 -6.46
N LEU A 27 -37.51 26.43 -7.65
CA LEU A 27 -36.95 25.81 -8.85
C LEU A 27 -35.64 26.54 -9.18
N PHE A 28 -34.54 26.10 -8.58
CA PHE A 28 -33.23 26.34 -9.14
C PHE A 28 -32.50 25.01 -9.03
N GLY A 29 -32.33 24.39 -10.22
CA GLY A 29 -31.43 23.28 -10.40
C GLY A 29 -30.02 23.73 -10.03
N ASP A 30 -29.57 23.35 -8.85
CA ASP A 30 -28.15 23.25 -8.58
C ASP A 30 -27.66 21.94 -9.19
N ASP A 31 -27.29 22.02 -10.46
CA ASP A 31 -26.33 21.12 -11.05
C ASP A 31 -25.02 21.29 -10.26
N LYS A 32 -24.95 20.62 -9.11
CA LYS A 32 -23.70 20.43 -8.42
C LYS A 32 -22.85 19.56 -9.35
N PRO A 33 -21.79 20.12 -9.99
CA PRO A 33 -20.89 19.30 -10.74
C PRO A 33 -20.37 18.24 -9.78
N ALA A 34 -20.59 16.97 -10.13
CA ALA A 34 -19.92 15.85 -9.48
C ALA A 34 -18.44 16.21 -9.45
N ALA A 35 -17.95 16.54 -8.27
CA ALA A 35 -16.54 16.74 -8.05
C ALA A 35 -15.88 15.41 -8.43
N SER A 36 -15.42 15.33 -9.66
CA SER A 36 -14.43 14.35 -10.07
C SER A 36 -13.29 14.54 -9.09
N HIS A 37 -13.25 13.68 -8.07
CA HIS A 37 -12.09 13.54 -7.21
C HIS A 37 -10.95 13.05 -8.10
N THR A 38 -10.39 13.96 -8.87
CA THR A 38 -9.05 13.82 -9.40
C THR A 38 -8.19 13.70 -8.15
N ARG A 39 -7.94 12.45 -7.77
CA ARG A 39 -7.08 12.10 -6.64
C ARG A 39 -5.75 12.71 -6.98
N ALA A 40 -5.51 13.95 -6.53
CA ALA A 40 -4.21 14.56 -6.59
C ALA A 40 -3.23 13.52 -6.03
N ALA A 41 -2.31 13.06 -6.88
CA ALA A 41 -1.34 12.05 -6.49
C ALA A 41 -0.64 12.59 -5.25
N SER A 42 -0.99 12.04 -4.09
CA SER A 42 -0.41 12.45 -2.82
C SER A 42 1.09 12.29 -2.93
N THR A 43 1.84 13.38 -2.83
CA THR A 43 3.31 13.37 -2.83
C THR A 43 3.87 12.58 -1.64
N ARG A 44 3.02 12.27 -0.66
CA ARG A 44 3.37 11.45 0.50
C ARG A 44 3.29 9.97 0.12
N PRO A 45 4.34 9.17 0.42
CA PRO A 45 4.29 7.73 0.22
C PRO A 45 3.09 7.09 0.91
N PRO A 46 2.45 6.06 0.30
CA PRO A 46 1.33 5.34 0.91
C PRO A 46 1.69 4.82 2.30
N PRO A 47 0.71 4.72 3.21
CA PRO A 47 0.94 4.14 4.53
C PRO A 47 1.64 2.78 4.49
N ALA A 48 1.23 1.90 3.57
CA ALA A 48 1.83 0.59 3.40
C ALA A 48 3.33 0.63 3.11
N LEU A 49 3.82 1.59 2.32
CA LEU A 49 5.25 1.71 2.06
C LEU A 49 6.01 2.10 3.34
N ARG A 50 5.51 3.11 4.06
CA ARG A 50 6.17 3.57 5.29
C ARG A 50 6.20 2.51 6.37
N GLU A 51 5.05 1.86 6.60
CA GLU A 51 4.90 0.78 7.58
C GLU A 51 5.75 -0.43 7.21
N GLY A 52 5.76 -0.82 5.94
CA GLY A 52 6.59 -1.93 5.46
C GLY A 52 8.09 -1.66 5.61
N ILE A 53 8.53 -0.42 5.37
CA ILE A 53 9.93 -0.02 5.63
C ILE A 53 10.21 0.00 7.13
N GLY A 54 9.25 0.45 7.96
CA GLY A 54 9.35 0.40 9.42
C GLY A 54 9.57 -1.03 9.91
N LEU A 55 8.73 -1.96 9.51
CA LEU A 55 8.85 -3.39 9.85
C LEU A 55 10.20 -3.97 9.41
N TYR A 56 10.70 -3.61 8.22
CA TYR A 56 12.03 -4.01 7.78
C TYR A 56 13.12 -3.49 8.72
N ASN A 57 13.07 -2.23 9.12
CA ASN A 57 14.05 -1.62 10.04
C ASN A 57 13.99 -2.21 11.46
N GLU A 58 12.84 -2.70 11.87
CA GLU A 58 12.61 -3.40 13.14
C GLU A 58 13.03 -4.88 13.09
N GLY A 59 13.39 -5.39 11.90
CA GLY A 59 13.77 -6.80 11.71
C GLY A 59 12.59 -7.75 11.48
N ASP A 60 11.35 -7.25 11.43
CA ASP A 60 10.20 -8.06 11.02
C ASP A 60 10.12 -8.14 9.47
N PHE A 61 11.03 -8.92 8.91
CA PHE A 61 11.13 -9.07 7.46
C PHE A 61 9.90 -9.74 6.83
N ASN A 62 9.24 -10.65 7.54
CA ASN A 62 8.03 -11.30 7.04
C ASN A 62 6.82 -10.35 7.06
N GLY A 63 6.69 -9.56 8.11
CA GLY A 63 5.71 -8.47 8.20
C GLY A 63 5.95 -7.43 7.11
N ALA A 64 7.20 -7.03 6.88
CA ALA A 64 7.59 -6.11 5.81
C ALA A 64 7.16 -6.63 4.43
N ILE A 65 7.49 -7.88 4.08
CA ILE A 65 7.08 -8.50 2.80
C ILE A 65 5.56 -8.45 2.64
N LYS A 66 4.82 -8.85 3.66
CA LYS A 66 3.36 -8.85 3.64
C LYS A 66 2.80 -7.43 3.47
N ARG A 67 3.33 -6.46 4.21
CA ARG A 67 2.85 -5.08 4.18
C ARG A 67 3.17 -4.38 2.86
N LEU A 68 4.37 -4.62 2.30
CA LEU A 68 4.80 -4.08 1.01
C LEU A 68 4.06 -4.69 -0.20
N ALA A 69 3.38 -5.81 -0.03
CA ALA A 69 2.53 -6.43 -1.05
C ALA A 69 1.08 -5.89 -1.04
N ALA A 70 0.75 -4.90 -0.22
CA ALA A 70 -0.60 -4.37 -0.09
C ALA A 70 -1.10 -3.69 -1.37
N HIS A 71 -2.43 -3.71 -1.56
CA HIS A 71 -3.09 -3.24 -2.78
C HIS A 71 -2.83 -1.74 -3.07
N ASP A 72 -2.71 -0.90 -2.04
CA ASP A 72 -2.41 0.53 -2.17
C ASP A 72 -1.01 0.79 -2.78
N ILE A 73 -0.06 -0.15 -2.60
CA ILE A 73 1.24 -0.13 -3.30
C ILE A 73 1.05 -0.39 -4.81
N ALA A 74 0.23 -1.36 -5.17
CA ALA A 74 0.04 -1.74 -6.58
C ALA A 74 -0.52 -0.59 -7.42
N GLY A 75 -1.40 0.23 -6.86
CA GLY A 75 -2.00 1.41 -7.51
C GLY A 75 -1.19 2.70 -7.40
N SER A 76 0.00 2.66 -6.79
CA SER A 76 0.83 3.84 -6.55
C SER A 76 1.79 4.16 -7.71
N SER A 77 2.57 5.24 -7.56
CA SER A 77 3.58 5.64 -8.54
C SER A 77 4.64 4.54 -8.79
N VAL A 78 5.29 4.57 -9.94
CA VAL A 78 6.40 3.64 -10.27
C VAL A 78 7.49 3.69 -9.21
N SER A 79 7.88 4.89 -8.78
CA SER A 79 8.91 5.06 -7.73
C SER A 79 8.52 4.40 -6.40
N THR A 80 7.26 4.53 -5.98
CA THR A 80 6.74 3.87 -4.77
C THR A 80 6.78 2.35 -4.91
N ARG A 81 6.36 1.83 -6.06
CA ARG A 81 6.36 0.37 -6.33
C ARG A 81 7.77 -0.20 -6.39
N VAL A 82 8.71 0.53 -7.00
CA VAL A 82 10.14 0.16 -7.02
C VAL A 82 10.72 0.15 -5.61
N ALA A 83 10.43 1.18 -4.80
CA ALA A 83 10.86 1.21 -3.40
C ALA A 83 10.30 0.03 -2.60
N ALA A 84 9.03 -0.31 -2.77
CA ALA A 84 8.43 -1.47 -2.11
C ALA A 84 9.11 -2.78 -2.53
N LEU A 85 9.39 -2.96 -3.81
CA LEU A 85 10.06 -4.14 -4.33
C LEU A 85 11.52 -4.23 -3.86
N LYS A 86 12.23 -3.10 -3.71
CA LYS A 86 13.58 -3.04 -3.14
C LYS A 86 13.61 -3.60 -1.71
N TYR A 87 12.75 -3.09 -0.84
CA TYR A 87 12.70 -3.57 0.55
C TYR A 87 12.15 -4.98 0.67
N THR A 88 11.26 -5.39 -0.23
CA THR A 88 10.82 -6.79 -0.35
C THR A 88 12.00 -7.71 -0.72
N ALA A 89 12.84 -7.30 -1.69
CA ALA A 89 14.04 -8.04 -2.07
C ALA A 89 15.02 -8.16 -0.89
N PHE A 90 15.30 -7.05 -0.20
CA PHE A 90 16.16 -7.05 0.98
C PHE A 90 15.65 -8.01 2.04
N SER A 91 14.34 -7.96 2.35
CA SER A 91 13.70 -8.86 3.32
C SER A 91 13.84 -10.34 2.94
N TYR A 92 13.69 -10.67 1.66
CA TYR A 92 13.92 -12.04 1.19
C TYR A 92 15.39 -12.45 1.31
N CYS A 93 16.32 -11.57 0.93
CA CYS A 93 17.74 -11.89 0.98
C CYS A 93 18.22 -12.13 2.43
N VAL A 94 17.85 -11.29 3.39
CA VAL A 94 18.25 -11.44 4.81
C VAL A 94 17.61 -12.65 5.48
N THR A 95 16.48 -13.14 4.93
CA THR A 95 15.81 -14.35 5.42
C THR A 95 16.17 -15.61 4.61
N SER A 96 17.31 -15.61 3.92
CA SER A 96 17.85 -16.76 3.18
C SER A 96 16.94 -17.29 2.08
N ARG A 97 16.22 -16.38 1.40
CA ARG A 97 15.33 -16.67 0.26
C ARG A 97 15.84 -16.03 -1.04
N PRO A 98 17.02 -16.47 -1.56
CA PRO A 98 17.70 -15.77 -2.66
C PRO A 98 16.92 -15.78 -3.96
N ALA A 99 16.12 -16.81 -4.24
CA ALA A 99 15.29 -16.87 -5.44
C ALA A 99 14.20 -15.79 -5.42
N GLN A 100 13.50 -15.59 -4.30
CA GLN A 100 12.49 -14.57 -4.14
C GLN A 100 13.10 -13.17 -4.10
N CYS A 101 14.28 -13.02 -3.47
CA CYS A 101 15.06 -11.80 -3.50
C CYS A 101 15.36 -11.38 -4.95
N ARG A 102 15.86 -12.32 -5.76
CA ARG A 102 16.14 -12.09 -7.17
C ARG A 102 14.88 -11.68 -7.94
N GLN A 103 13.77 -12.41 -7.76
CA GLN A 103 12.50 -12.11 -8.42
C GLN A 103 11.98 -10.70 -8.09
N ALA A 104 12.16 -10.25 -6.85
CA ALA A 104 11.74 -8.90 -6.44
C ALA A 104 12.59 -7.83 -7.15
N PHE A 105 13.91 -8.00 -7.26
CA PHE A 105 14.77 -7.11 -8.04
C PHE A 105 14.43 -7.13 -9.53
N ASP A 106 14.19 -8.29 -10.11
CA ASP A 106 13.78 -8.41 -11.52
C ASP A 106 12.46 -7.67 -11.78
N LYS A 107 11.51 -7.69 -10.83
CA LYS A 107 10.26 -6.92 -10.91
C LYS A 107 10.54 -5.42 -10.83
N ALA A 108 11.42 -4.97 -9.93
CA ALA A 108 11.78 -3.57 -9.80
C ALA A 108 12.41 -3.03 -11.09
N LEU A 109 13.38 -3.75 -11.64
CA LEU A 109 14.07 -3.41 -12.89
C LEU A 109 13.15 -3.46 -14.12
N ARG A 110 12.08 -4.26 -14.10
CA ARG A 110 11.05 -4.21 -15.16
C ARG A 110 10.19 -2.96 -15.08
N LEU A 111 9.91 -2.46 -13.88
CA LEU A 111 9.14 -1.23 -13.68
C LEU A 111 9.95 0.01 -13.99
N ASP A 112 11.21 -0.01 -13.63
CA ASP A 112 12.16 1.09 -13.86
C ASP A 112 13.53 0.49 -14.25
N PRO A 113 13.84 0.44 -15.55
CA PRO A 113 15.13 -0.03 -16.03
C PRO A 113 16.34 0.78 -15.53
N ALA A 114 16.12 2.04 -15.14
CA ALA A 114 17.15 2.90 -14.58
C ALA A 114 17.34 2.72 -13.06
N PHE A 115 16.50 1.89 -12.43
CA PHE A 115 16.60 1.65 -10.99
C PHE A 115 17.99 1.16 -10.60
N ASP A 116 18.52 1.78 -9.55
CA ASP A 116 19.78 1.35 -8.93
C ASP A 116 19.67 1.39 -7.39
N LEU A 117 20.57 0.67 -6.73
CA LEU A 117 20.71 0.73 -5.28
C LEU A 117 21.42 2.01 -4.87
N ALA A 118 21.18 2.48 -3.65
CA ALA A 118 21.96 3.58 -3.10
C ALA A 118 23.43 3.13 -2.90
N PRO A 119 24.41 4.07 -2.94
CA PRO A 119 25.83 3.73 -2.83
C PRO A 119 26.17 2.82 -1.64
N GLY A 120 25.54 3.04 -0.47
CA GLY A 120 25.75 2.21 0.70
C GLY A 120 25.07 0.83 0.65
N GLU A 121 24.17 0.60 -0.32
CA GLU A 121 23.44 -0.66 -0.46
C GLU A 121 24.13 -1.64 -1.42
N HIS A 122 24.92 -1.15 -2.38
CA HIS A 122 25.58 -1.98 -3.40
C HIS A 122 26.54 -3.03 -2.82
N GLY A 123 27.30 -2.67 -1.79
CA GLY A 123 28.31 -3.53 -1.18
C GLY A 123 27.77 -4.57 -0.19
N HIS A 124 26.46 -4.61 0.02
CA HIS A 124 25.90 -5.51 1.03
C HIS A 124 26.05 -6.98 0.64
N PRO A 125 26.58 -7.86 1.50
CA PRO A 125 26.96 -9.23 1.13
C PRO A 125 25.77 -10.12 0.73
N LEU A 126 24.57 -9.86 1.27
CA LEU A 126 23.41 -10.72 1.02
C LEU A 126 22.68 -10.35 -0.28
N TRP A 127 22.47 -9.07 -0.57
CA TRP A 127 21.69 -8.65 -1.74
C TRP A 127 22.51 -8.00 -2.85
N GLY A 128 23.69 -7.44 -2.58
CA GLY A 128 24.53 -6.79 -3.58
C GLY A 128 24.84 -7.69 -4.77
N PRO A 129 25.36 -8.91 -4.58
CA PRO A 129 25.60 -9.86 -5.66
C PRO A 129 24.34 -10.28 -6.41
N VAL A 130 23.21 -10.41 -5.72
CA VAL A 130 21.91 -10.78 -6.31
C VAL A 130 21.41 -9.66 -7.22
N PHE A 131 21.47 -8.41 -6.74
CA PHE A 131 21.09 -7.23 -7.53
C PHE A 131 21.98 -7.04 -8.76
N SER A 132 23.30 -7.11 -8.60
CA SER A 132 24.24 -6.96 -9.71
C SER A 132 24.00 -7.98 -10.82
N ARG A 133 23.68 -9.23 -10.45
CA ARG A 133 23.32 -10.27 -11.41
C ARG A 133 21.98 -9.96 -12.10
N ALA A 134 20.98 -9.47 -11.35
CA ALA A 134 19.68 -9.08 -11.91
C ALA A 134 19.83 -7.98 -12.95
N LYS A 135 20.64 -6.96 -12.65
CA LYS A 135 20.89 -5.83 -13.53
C LYS A 135 21.62 -6.27 -14.81
N LYS A 136 22.71 -7.04 -14.68
CA LYS A 136 23.48 -7.57 -15.82
C LYS A 136 22.64 -8.46 -16.76
N ASP A 137 21.81 -9.32 -16.22
CA ASP A 137 20.98 -10.21 -17.05
C ASP A 137 19.91 -9.41 -17.79
N ARG A 138 19.39 -8.35 -17.19
CA ARG A 138 18.45 -7.45 -17.82
C ARG A 138 19.08 -6.70 -19.01
N GLU A 139 20.31 -6.21 -18.84
CA GLU A 139 21.06 -5.51 -19.90
C GLU A 139 21.32 -6.39 -21.13
N ARG A 140 21.41 -7.71 -20.93
CA ARG A 140 21.62 -8.67 -22.03
C ARG A 140 20.32 -8.99 -22.81
N THR A 141 19.16 -8.70 -22.24
CA THR A 141 17.86 -9.05 -22.83
C THR A 141 17.17 -7.87 -23.51
N ASN A 142 17.73 -6.67 -23.40
CA ASN A 142 17.29 -5.45 -24.09
C ASN A 142 18.17 -5.17 -25.31
#